data_13294aef27632a9a8d7f19455604c90c
#
_entry.id   13294aef27632a9a8d7f19455604c90c
#
_cell.length_a   1.000
_cell.length_b   1.000
_cell.length_c   1.000
_cell.angle_alpha   90.00
_cell.angle_beta   90.00
_cell.angle_gamma   90.00
#
_symmetry.space_group_name_H-M   'P 1'
#
loop_
_entity.id
_entity.type
_entity.pdbx_description
1 polymer ?
#
loop_
_entity_poly.entity_id
_entity_poly.type
_entity_poly.pdbx_seq_one_letter_code
_entity_poly.pdbx_strand_id
1 'polypeptide(L)'
;FLNLEDLGNGFEGAKFVCSPPLRPTDHQDELWAGLVKDDLQVVSTDHCPFDFETQKQLGRGDFRKVPNGLPAVEDRVDLLHDGGVVGGPLSR
;
A
#
# COMPACT_ATOMS: atom_id res chain seq x y z
N PHE A 1 -3.62 5.39 -1.43
CA PHE A 1 -4.95 4.79 -1.34
C PHE A 1 -5.13 4.01 -0.03
N LEU A 2 -4.24 3.07 0.30
CA LEU A 2 -4.27 2.40 1.60
C LEU A 2 -3.58 3.25 2.66
N ASN A 3 -4.06 3.18 3.90
CA ASN A 3 -3.51 3.93 5.02
C ASN A 3 -3.53 3.12 6.33
N LEU A 4 -3.00 3.71 7.40
CA LEU A 4 -2.87 3.07 8.71
C LEU A 4 -4.21 2.55 9.28
N GLU A 5 -5.33 3.21 8.96
CA GLU A 5 -6.65 2.83 9.48
C GLU A 5 -7.12 1.48 8.96
N ASP A 6 -6.66 1.08 7.77
CA ASP A 6 -6.99 -0.23 7.18
C ASP A 6 -6.50 -1.40 8.05
N LEU A 7 -5.49 -1.19 8.88
CA LEU A 7 -4.98 -2.19 9.82
C LEU A 7 -5.90 -2.40 11.04
N GLY A 8 -6.84 -1.47 11.30
CA GLY A 8 -7.64 -1.45 12.52
C GLY A 8 -8.88 -2.35 12.53
N ASN A 9 -9.14 -3.12 11.49
CA ASN A 9 -10.37 -3.89 11.31
C ASN A 9 -10.28 -5.33 11.85
N GLY A 10 -9.84 -5.51 13.09
CA GLY A 10 -9.67 -6.84 13.68
C GLY A 10 -8.71 -7.68 12.83
N PHE A 11 -8.95 -8.99 12.71
CA PHE A 11 -8.08 -9.86 11.90
C PHE A 11 -8.19 -9.58 10.39
N GLU A 12 -9.25 -8.93 9.92
CA GLU A 12 -9.35 -8.45 8.53
C GLU A 12 -8.18 -7.50 8.17
N GLY A 13 -7.68 -6.74 9.14
CA GLY A 13 -6.49 -5.91 8.98
C GLY A 13 -5.24 -6.68 8.57
N ALA A 14 -5.19 -8.00 8.77
CA ALA A 14 -4.07 -8.82 8.31
C ALA A 14 -3.89 -8.81 6.79
N LYS A 15 -4.95 -8.51 6.02
CA LYS A 15 -4.89 -8.32 4.56
C LYS A 15 -3.87 -7.24 4.18
N PHE A 16 -3.70 -6.23 5.03
CA PHE A 16 -2.90 -5.02 4.77
C PHE A 16 -1.54 -5.03 5.46
N VAL A 17 -1.16 -6.14 6.08
CA VAL A 17 0.16 -6.28 6.71
C VAL A 17 1.23 -6.40 5.64
N CYS A 18 2.17 -5.45 5.67
CA CYS A 18 3.30 -5.36 4.74
C CYS A 18 4.48 -4.66 5.39
N SER A 19 5.64 -4.71 4.75
CA SER A 19 6.85 -4.00 5.17
C SER A 19 7.44 -3.23 3.99
N PRO A 20 7.67 -1.92 4.13
CA PRO A 20 7.35 -1.07 5.30
C PRO A 20 5.84 -0.97 5.55
N PRO A 21 5.40 -0.74 6.78
CA PRO A 21 3.97 -0.74 7.12
C PRO A 21 3.25 0.48 6.54
N LEU A 22 1.91 0.33 6.39
CA LEU A 22 1.05 1.44 5.99
C LEU A 22 1.17 2.62 6.97
N ARG A 23 1.07 3.82 6.45
CA ARG A 23 1.23 5.08 7.18
C ARG A 23 -0.08 5.86 7.24
N PRO A 24 -0.17 6.88 8.12
CA PRO A 24 -1.29 7.80 8.13
C PRO A 24 -1.49 8.51 6.78
N THR A 25 -2.72 8.96 6.52
CA THR A 25 -3.11 9.53 5.21
C THR A 25 -2.29 10.75 4.81
N ASP A 26 -1.85 11.59 5.76
CA ASP A 26 -1.03 12.77 5.49
C ASP A 26 0.32 12.44 4.83
N HIS A 27 0.86 11.24 5.05
CA HIS A 27 2.06 10.78 4.36
C HIS A 27 1.86 10.61 2.85
N GLN A 28 0.63 10.40 2.38
CA GLN A 28 0.34 10.28 0.95
C GLN A 28 0.62 11.59 0.21
N ASP A 29 0.23 12.72 0.79
CA ASP A 29 0.49 14.04 0.22
C ASP A 29 2.00 14.33 0.12
N GLU A 30 2.77 13.92 1.13
CA GLU A 30 4.23 14.04 1.10
C GLU A 30 4.87 13.18 0.00
N LEU A 31 4.35 11.98 -0.24
CA LEU A 31 4.83 11.12 -1.33
C LEU A 31 4.54 11.73 -2.71
N TRP A 32 3.34 12.26 -2.91
CA TRP A 32 3.00 12.97 -4.15
C TRP A 32 3.89 14.20 -4.35
N ALA A 33 4.13 14.96 -3.29
CA ALA A 33 5.03 16.11 -3.33
C ALA A 33 6.46 15.71 -3.68
N GLY A 34 6.94 14.58 -3.18
CA GLY A 34 8.24 14.02 -3.52
C GLY A 34 8.40 13.69 -5.00
N LEU A 35 7.34 13.14 -5.61
CA LEU A 35 7.33 12.87 -7.06
C LEU A 35 7.34 14.17 -7.88
N VAL A 36 6.55 15.15 -7.48
CA VAL A 36 6.49 16.47 -8.17
C VAL A 36 7.83 17.21 -8.12
N LYS A 37 8.51 17.13 -6.98
CA LYS A 37 9.81 17.80 -6.75
C LYS A 37 11.00 17.03 -7.31
N ASP A 38 10.78 15.84 -7.87
CA ASP A 38 11.84 14.94 -8.35
C ASP A 38 12.77 14.40 -7.25
N ASP A 39 12.31 14.44 -5.99
CA ASP A 39 12.96 13.77 -4.86
C ASP A 39 12.78 12.25 -4.98
N LEU A 40 11.63 11.83 -5.52
CA LEU A 40 11.31 10.46 -5.89
C LEU A 40 11.21 10.38 -7.41
N GLN A 41 12.02 9.54 -8.02
CA GLN A 41 12.16 9.48 -9.49
C GLN A 41 11.57 8.21 -10.10
N VAL A 42 11.20 7.23 -9.26
CA VAL A 42 10.69 5.93 -9.69
C VAL A 42 9.55 5.51 -8.80
N VAL A 43 8.53 4.92 -9.40
CA VAL A 43 7.46 4.23 -8.69
C VAL A 43 7.50 2.75 -9.03
N SER A 44 7.59 1.92 -8.00
CA SER A 44 7.53 0.46 -8.13
C SER A 44 6.44 -0.10 -7.20
N THR A 45 6.19 -1.40 -7.27
CA THR A 45 5.07 -1.99 -6.53
C THR A 45 5.50 -2.81 -5.32
N ASP A 46 6.70 -3.37 -5.35
CA ASP A 46 7.10 -4.41 -4.39
C ASP A 46 6.00 -5.49 -4.25
N HIS A 47 5.46 -5.93 -5.39
CA HIS A 47 4.34 -6.88 -5.46
C HIS A 47 4.69 -8.18 -4.77
N CYS A 48 3.99 -8.48 -3.68
CA CYS A 48 4.19 -9.69 -2.88
C CYS A 48 2.84 -10.17 -2.33
N PRO A 49 2.04 -10.86 -3.17
CA PRO A 49 0.69 -11.26 -2.79
C PRO A 49 0.68 -12.46 -1.86
N PHE A 50 -0.26 -12.46 -0.93
CA PHE A 50 -0.58 -13.60 -0.09
C PHE A 50 -2.09 -13.79 -0.04
N ASP A 51 -2.52 -15.03 -0.15
CA ASP A 51 -3.92 -15.39 0.01
C ASP A 51 -4.37 -15.20 1.46
N PHE A 52 -5.50 -14.49 1.64
CA PHE A 52 -6.00 -14.20 2.99
C PHE A 52 -6.51 -15.44 3.70
N GLU A 53 -7.26 -16.29 2.99
CA GLU A 53 -7.95 -17.44 3.60
C GLU A 53 -6.99 -18.56 4.03
N THR A 54 -5.88 -18.71 3.34
CA THR A 54 -4.92 -19.77 3.60
C THR A 54 -3.61 -19.28 4.21
N GLN A 55 -3.03 -18.23 3.67
CA GLN A 55 -1.69 -17.77 4.06
C GLN A 55 -1.70 -16.74 5.18
N LYS A 56 -2.51 -15.69 5.08
CA LYS A 56 -2.60 -14.67 6.15
C LYS A 56 -3.15 -15.25 7.46
N GLN A 57 -3.96 -16.31 7.39
CA GLN A 57 -4.50 -17.00 8.57
C GLN A 57 -3.41 -17.60 9.47
N LEU A 58 -2.21 -17.88 8.97
CA LEU A 58 -1.09 -18.34 9.78
C LEU A 58 -0.74 -17.40 10.94
N GLY A 59 -1.08 -16.13 10.80
CA GLY A 59 -0.86 -15.11 11.83
C GLY A 59 -1.99 -14.95 12.85
N ARG A 60 -3.06 -15.74 12.74
CA ARG A 60 -4.16 -15.68 13.70
C ARG A 60 -3.66 -16.09 15.09
N GLY A 61 -3.73 -15.16 16.05
CA GLY A 61 -3.21 -15.34 17.40
C GLY A 61 -1.72 -15.03 17.58
N ASP A 62 -0.95 -14.87 16.50
CA ASP A 62 0.45 -14.44 16.54
C ASP A 62 0.77 -13.60 15.30
N PHE A 63 0.76 -12.26 15.46
CA PHE A 63 0.97 -11.32 14.35
C PHE A 63 2.32 -11.52 13.63
N ARG A 64 3.33 -12.07 14.30
CA ARG A 64 4.66 -12.32 13.73
C ARG A 64 4.62 -13.37 12.61
N LYS A 65 3.56 -14.16 12.55
CA LYS A 65 3.35 -15.19 11.53
C LYS A 65 2.49 -14.73 10.36
N VAL A 66 1.99 -13.49 10.38
CA VAL A 66 1.27 -12.93 9.23
C VAL A 66 2.28 -12.65 8.12
N PRO A 67 2.14 -13.28 6.93
CA PRO A 67 3.01 -12.97 5.80
C PRO A 67 2.93 -11.49 5.40
N ASN A 68 4.10 -10.86 5.23
CA ASN A 68 4.22 -9.45 4.88
C ASN A 68 4.17 -9.27 3.36
N GLY A 69 3.13 -8.64 2.85
CA GLY A 69 3.07 -8.30 1.44
C GLY A 69 1.67 -7.95 0.96
N LEU A 70 1.63 -7.20 -0.14
CA LEU A 70 0.41 -6.74 -0.80
C LEU A 70 0.48 -7.01 -2.30
N PRO A 71 -0.64 -7.36 -2.96
CA PRO A 71 -0.74 -7.36 -4.40
C PRO A 71 -0.86 -5.90 -4.91
N ALA A 72 -0.07 -5.52 -5.91
CA ALA A 72 -0.12 -4.17 -6.45
C ALA A 72 0.31 -4.02 -7.92
N VAL A 73 0.83 -5.08 -8.56
CA VAL A 73 1.42 -4.94 -9.88
C VAL A 73 0.40 -4.59 -10.96
N GLU A 74 -0.81 -5.14 -10.86
CA GLU A 74 -1.87 -4.92 -11.85
C GLU A 74 -2.38 -3.48 -11.82
N ASP A 75 -2.56 -2.95 -10.62
CA ASP A 75 -3.24 -1.66 -10.41
C ASP A 75 -2.30 -0.44 -10.45
N ARG A 76 -0.98 -0.66 -10.52
CA ARG A 76 0.00 0.43 -10.39
C ARG A 76 -0.24 1.60 -11.33
N VAL A 77 -0.44 1.33 -12.61
CA VAL A 77 -0.60 2.38 -13.63
C VAL A 77 -1.93 3.10 -13.45
N ASP A 78 -2.99 2.36 -13.20
CA ASP A 78 -4.33 2.93 -13.01
C ASP A 78 -4.39 3.81 -11.76
N LEU A 79 -3.83 3.36 -10.65
CA LEU A 79 -3.78 4.14 -9.42
C LEU A 79 -2.91 5.41 -9.54
N LEU A 80 -1.77 5.32 -10.23
CA LEU A 80 -0.94 6.48 -10.50
C LEU A 80 -1.64 7.49 -11.42
N HIS A 81 -2.34 7.01 -12.43
CA HIS A 81 -3.10 7.88 -13.33
C HIS A 81 -4.27 8.54 -12.60
N ASP A 82 -5.05 7.78 -11.86
CA ASP A 82 -6.21 8.31 -11.13
C ASP A 82 -5.80 9.28 -10.03
N GLY A 83 -4.97 8.83 -9.10
CA GLY A 83 -4.55 9.66 -7.95
C GLY A 83 -3.52 10.73 -8.28
N GLY A 84 -2.67 10.51 -9.26
CA GLY A 84 -1.62 11.43 -9.63
C GLY A 84 -2.01 12.44 -10.70
N VAL A 85 -2.63 11.97 -11.79
CA VAL A 85 -2.92 12.81 -12.97
C VAL A 85 -4.35 13.37 -12.92
N VAL A 86 -5.36 12.52 -12.73
CA VAL A 86 -6.77 12.94 -12.77
C VAL A 86 -7.14 13.78 -11.56
N GLY A 87 -6.84 13.28 -10.36
CA GLY A 87 -7.18 13.92 -9.09
C GLY A 87 -6.01 14.55 -8.35
N GLY A 88 -4.80 14.57 -8.94
CA GLY A 88 -3.58 14.93 -8.23
C GLY A 88 -2.65 15.89 -8.99
N PRO A 89 -1.41 16.03 -8.49
CA PRO A 89 -0.48 17.08 -8.91
C PRO A 89 0.38 16.73 -10.12
N LEU A 90 0.29 15.52 -10.67
CA LEU A 90 1.14 15.10 -11.78
C LEU A 90 0.55 15.54 -13.13
N SER A 91 1.43 15.89 -14.07
CA SER A 91 1.06 16.13 -15.47
C SER A 91 1.12 14.82 -16.26
N ARG A 92 0.42 14.79 -17.39
CA ARG A 92 0.49 13.67 -18.35
C ARG A 92 1.86 13.60 -19.02
#